data_b1d74ef9c207b92d9a6e2912f50527c4
#
_entry.id   b1d74ef9c207b92d9a6e2912f50527c4
#
_cell.length_a   1.000
_cell.length_b   1.000
_cell.length_c   1.000
_cell.angle_alpha   90.00
_cell.angle_beta   90.00
_cell.angle_gamma   90.00
#
_symmetry.space_group_name_H-M   'P 1'
#
loop_
_entity.id
_entity.type
_entity.pdbx_description
1 polymer ?
#
loop_
_entity_poly.entity_id
_entity_poly.type
_entity_poly.pdbx_seq_one_letter_code
_entity_poly.pdbx_strand_id
1 'polypeptide(L)'
;MKIVIAPDSFKASLSAIDAAGALAEGILQVEGDWDLVMVPLADGGEGTLEALQSQGFTMASYAVVDAHGAPITAMMAMAHTVAVIESAKACAFDPGASAKDAMRASSAGVGMLIRHAMDAGVEEILLAVGGTATSDGGVGMLRELGAQFLDAKGTDIGPGGAGLRDLDRVDLSTLDPRIATTRIRLLADVENPFLGPTGAAAVFAPQKGVNPAGVKELEKSFAHLATLVGPASADIAGSGAGGGLGFAALAVLGATTESGATAIMELVGLEKELASADVVITGEGSFDDQSLHGKLTGTVLALATKHSVPSVVVCGVESLSNWDVLKDLSVVS
;
A
#
# COMPACT_ATOMS: atom_id res chain seq x y z
N MET A 1 15.93 27.44 -15.45
CA MET A 1 14.87 27.20 -14.46
C MET A 1 14.72 25.71 -14.25
N LYS A 2 14.73 25.23 -13.01
CA LYS A 2 14.51 23.82 -12.67
C LYS A 2 13.05 23.58 -12.31
N ILE A 3 12.39 22.70 -13.04
CA ILE A 3 10.99 22.33 -12.84
C ILE A 3 10.93 20.87 -12.39
N VAL A 4 10.35 20.63 -11.21
CA VAL A 4 10.07 19.29 -10.73
C VAL A 4 8.64 18.91 -11.14
N ILE A 5 8.46 17.77 -11.79
CA ILE A 5 7.17 17.27 -12.27
C ILE A 5 6.85 15.98 -11.49
N ALA A 6 5.96 16.08 -10.51
CA ALA A 6 5.69 15.05 -9.51
C ALA A 6 4.18 14.74 -9.39
N PRO A 7 3.52 14.23 -10.46
CA PRO A 7 2.11 13.89 -10.43
C PRO A 7 1.85 12.53 -9.80
N ASP A 8 0.63 12.34 -9.30
CA ASP A 8 -0.02 11.03 -9.10
C ASP A 8 -0.59 10.50 -10.43
N SER A 9 -1.12 9.31 -10.40
CA SER A 9 -1.92 8.73 -11.48
C SER A 9 -3.24 9.48 -11.65
N PHE A 10 -3.65 9.66 -12.90
CA PHE A 10 -5.00 10.12 -13.25
C PHE A 10 -5.89 8.89 -13.41
N LYS A 11 -6.41 8.38 -12.30
CA LYS A 11 -7.14 7.10 -12.21
C LYS A 11 -8.06 6.86 -13.40
N ALA A 12 -7.95 5.68 -14.00
CA ALA A 12 -8.66 5.25 -15.22
C ALA A 12 -8.32 6.04 -16.52
N SER A 13 -7.28 6.89 -16.52
CA SER A 13 -6.88 7.70 -17.68
C SER A 13 -5.38 7.57 -17.97
N LEU A 14 -4.52 8.06 -17.10
CA LEU A 14 -3.07 8.07 -17.29
C LEU A 14 -2.35 7.52 -16.06
N SER A 15 -1.27 6.79 -16.28
CA SER A 15 -0.32 6.47 -15.20
C SER A 15 0.41 7.74 -14.73
N ALA A 16 1.02 7.70 -13.54
CA ALA A 16 1.84 8.82 -13.06
C ALA A 16 3.01 9.11 -14.02
N ILE A 17 3.58 8.08 -14.63
CA ILE A 17 4.67 8.18 -15.61
C ILE A 17 4.19 8.88 -16.88
N ASP A 18 3.05 8.45 -17.43
CA ASP A 18 2.49 9.05 -18.65
C ASP A 18 2.08 10.50 -18.41
N ALA A 19 1.52 10.80 -17.25
CA ALA A 19 1.16 12.16 -16.83
C ALA A 19 2.41 13.05 -16.73
N ALA A 20 3.48 12.57 -16.07
CA ALA A 20 4.74 13.29 -15.99
C ALA A 20 5.36 13.54 -17.38
N GLY A 21 5.33 12.53 -18.27
CA GLY A 21 5.81 12.64 -19.64
C GLY A 21 5.04 13.67 -20.47
N ALA A 22 3.70 13.62 -20.40
CA ALA A 22 2.84 14.58 -21.13
C ALA A 22 3.04 16.02 -20.65
N LEU A 23 3.18 16.22 -19.33
CA LEU A 23 3.51 17.53 -18.76
C LEU A 23 4.86 18.03 -19.24
N ALA A 24 5.90 17.18 -19.22
CA ALA A 24 7.24 17.52 -19.70
C ALA A 24 7.22 17.90 -21.19
N GLU A 25 6.55 17.12 -22.04
CA GLU A 25 6.41 17.43 -23.48
C GLU A 25 5.70 18.76 -23.72
N GLY A 26 4.61 19.04 -22.99
CA GLY A 26 3.90 20.32 -23.09
C GLY A 26 4.74 21.52 -22.71
N ILE A 27 5.54 21.41 -21.66
CA ILE A 27 6.46 22.44 -21.19
C ILE A 27 7.52 22.73 -22.25
N LEU A 28 8.13 21.71 -22.85
CA LEU A 28 9.17 21.84 -23.86
C LEU A 28 8.68 22.45 -25.18
N GLN A 29 7.36 22.42 -25.45
CA GLN A 29 6.78 23.10 -26.62
C GLN A 29 6.74 24.64 -26.47
N VAL A 30 6.75 25.13 -25.23
CA VAL A 30 6.69 26.58 -24.94
C VAL A 30 8.10 27.17 -24.86
N GLU A 31 8.98 26.52 -24.15
CA GLU A 31 10.38 26.97 -23.99
C GLU A 31 11.27 25.73 -23.85
N GLY A 32 12.40 25.68 -24.59
CA GLY A 32 13.16 24.46 -24.74
C GLY A 32 14.33 24.26 -23.76
N ASP A 33 14.69 25.25 -22.96
CA ASP A 33 15.96 25.24 -22.19
C ASP A 33 15.74 25.22 -20.67
N TRP A 34 14.70 24.47 -20.22
CA TRP A 34 14.43 24.25 -18.81
C TRP A 34 14.96 22.89 -18.34
N ASP A 35 15.45 22.83 -17.10
CA ASP A 35 15.88 21.61 -16.43
C ASP A 35 14.64 20.91 -15.85
N LEU A 36 14.15 19.88 -16.55
CA LEU A 36 12.96 19.13 -16.16
C LEU A 36 13.33 17.86 -15.40
N VAL A 37 12.89 17.77 -14.15
CA VAL A 37 13.09 16.59 -13.30
C VAL A 37 11.74 15.89 -13.08
N MET A 38 11.55 14.76 -13.75
CA MET A 38 10.33 13.95 -13.61
C MET A 38 10.46 13.00 -12.42
N VAL A 39 9.54 13.11 -11.47
CA VAL A 39 9.43 12.26 -10.27
C VAL A 39 7.98 11.77 -10.15
N PRO A 40 7.53 10.88 -11.05
CA PRO A 40 6.19 10.32 -10.93
C PRO A 40 6.04 9.59 -9.60
N LEU A 41 4.90 9.79 -8.95
CA LEU A 41 4.64 9.34 -7.58
C LEU A 41 3.51 8.31 -7.51
N ALA A 42 3.38 7.68 -6.35
CA ALA A 42 2.27 6.82 -5.97
C ALA A 42 2.08 6.86 -4.44
N ASP A 43 0.91 6.45 -3.99
CA ASP A 43 0.53 6.47 -2.57
C ASP A 43 0.74 5.12 -1.84
N GLY A 44 1.50 4.19 -2.42
CA GLY A 44 1.62 2.82 -1.92
C GLY A 44 0.53 1.88 -2.48
N GLY A 45 -0.34 2.38 -3.34
CA GLY A 45 -1.34 1.60 -4.06
C GLY A 45 -0.86 1.13 -5.43
N GLU A 46 -1.81 0.96 -6.35
CA GLU A 46 -1.53 0.58 -7.74
C GLU A 46 -0.63 1.61 -8.43
N GLY A 47 0.40 1.13 -9.13
CA GLY A 47 1.36 1.96 -9.85
C GLY A 47 2.61 2.32 -9.05
N THR A 48 2.71 1.90 -7.79
CA THR A 48 3.88 2.17 -6.94
C THR A 48 5.16 1.56 -7.51
N LEU A 49 5.12 0.30 -7.93
CA LEU A 49 6.31 -0.36 -8.48
C LEU A 49 6.76 0.29 -9.79
N GLU A 50 5.82 0.67 -10.64
CA GLU A 50 6.09 1.35 -11.90
C GLU A 50 6.73 2.72 -11.67
N ALA A 51 6.22 3.51 -10.72
CA ALA A 51 6.81 4.79 -10.33
C ALA A 51 8.24 4.61 -9.81
N LEU A 52 8.48 3.64 -8.92
CA LEU A 52 9.81 3.33 -8.40
C LEU A 52 10.77 2.85 -9.50
N GLN A 53 10.29 2.04 -10.46
CA GLN A 53 11.10 1.62 -11.60
C GLN A 53 11.62 2.80 -12.41
N SER A 54 10.80 3.82 -12.64
CA SER A 54 11.21 5.04 -13.35
C SER A 54 12.28 5.84 -12.60
N GLN A 55 12.38 5.62 -11.28
CA GLN A 55 13.38 6.23 -10.38
C GLN A 55 14.61 5.34 -10.13
N GLY A 56 14.81 4.28 -10.93
CA GLY A 56 16.01 3.45 -10.93
C GLY A 56 15.94 2.23 -9.99
N PHE A 57 14.78 1.91 -9.43
CA PHE A 57 14.62 0.66 -8.71
C PHE A 57 14.63 -0.53 -9.69
N THR A 58 15.26 -1.61 -9.30
CA THR A 58 15.27 -2.86 -10.06
C THR A 58 14.00 -3.66 -9.79
N MET A 59 13.29 -4.08 -10.84
CA MET A 59 12.15 -4.99 -10.71
C MET A 59 12.63 -6.42 -10.64
N ALA A 60 12.40 -7.09 -9.52
CA ALA A 60 12.69 -8.51 -9.32
C ALA A 60 11.39 -9.33 -9.35
N SER A 61 11.40 -10.43 -10.13
CA SER A 61 10.23 -11.30 -10.32
C SER A 61 10.44 -12.62 -9.60
N TYR A 62 9.42 -13.08 -8.87
CA TYR A 62 9.47 -14.29 -8.06
C TYR A 62 8.26 -15.17 -8.29
N ALA A 63 8.48 -16.49 -8.23
CA ALA A 63 7.41 -17.46 -8.24
C ALA A 63 6.72 -17.50 -6.87
N VAL A 64 5.44 -17.17 -6.83
CA VAL A 64 4.60 -17.15 -5.62
C VAL A 64 3.24 -17.77 -5.95
N VAL A 65 2.31 -17.73 -5.01
CA VAL A 65 0.92 -18.10 -5.26
C VAL A 65 0.00 -16.88 -5.24
N ASP A 66 -1.09 -16.95 -5.99
CA ASP A 66 -2.17 -15.95 -5.92
C ASP A 66 -3.04 -16.13 -4.65
N ALA A 67 -4.08 -15.33 -4.52
CA ALA A 67 -5.01 -15.40 -3.39
C ALA A 67 -5.75 -16.75 -3.26
N HIS A 68 -5.75 -17.57 -4.31
CA HIS A 68 -6.43 -18.87 -4.35
C HIS A 68 -5.46 -20.05 -4.37
N GLY A 69 -4.15 -19.79 -4.26
CA GLY A 69 -3.10 -20.81 -4.24
C GLY A 69 -2.62 -21.25 -5.62
N ALA A 70 -3.03 -20.58 -6.71
CA ALA A 70 -2.52 -20.87 -8.04
C ALA A 70 -1.11 -20.25 -8.21
N PRO A 71 -0.17 -20.98 -8.85
CA PRO A 71 1.17 -20.44 -9.11
C PRO A 71 1.13 -19.22 -10.03
N ILE A 72 1.78 -18.15 -9.62
CA ILE A 72 1.95 -16.93 -10.41
C ILE A 72 3.37 -16.39 -10.30
N THR A 73 3.71 -15.44 -11.15
CA THR A 73 4.91 -14.61 -10.99
C THR A 73 4.49 -13.23 -10.50
N ALA A 74 5.02 -12.81 -9.35
CA ALA A 74 4.81 -11.49 -8.81
C ALA A 74 6.13 -10.71 -8.73
N MET A 75 6.03 -9.38 -8.86
CA MET A 75 7.18 -8.49 -8.84
C MET A 75 7.25 -7.72 -7.53
N MET A 76 8.48 -7.33 -7.15
CA MET A 76 8.74 -6.30 -6.16
C MET A 76 9.84 -5.36 -6.66
N ALA A 77 9.86 -4.13 -6.19
CA ALA A 77 10.92 -3.17 -6.48
C ALA A 77 12.04 -3.30 -5.44
N MET A 78 13.27 -3.24 -5.89
CA MET A 78 14.45 -3.35 -5.01
C MET A 78 15.48 -2.27 -5.33
N ALA A 79 16.03 -1.64 -4.30
CA ALA A 79 17.17 -0.76 -4.40
C ALA A 79 18.05 -0.89 -3.15
N HIS A 80 19.36 -1.12 -3.33
CA HIS A 80 20.28 -1.36 -2.21
C HIS A 80 19.77 -2.46 -1.26
N THR A 81 19.47 -2.11 -0.01
CA THR A 81 18.97 -3.02 1.02
C THR A 81 17.48 -2.86 1.29
N VAL A 82 16.74 -2.18 0.38
CA VAL A 82 15.31 -1.90 0.51
C VAL A 82 14.52 -2.70 -0.52
N ALA A 83 13.42 -3.31 -0.10
CA ALA A 83 12.40 -3.88 -0.98
C ALA A 83 11.05 -3.18 -0.80
N VAL A 84 10.32 -2.97 -1.88
CA VAL A 84 8.94 -2.47 -1.87
C VAL A 84 8.03 -3.55 -2.45
N ILE A 85 7.07 -3.98 -1.65
CA ILE A 85 6.13 -5.06 -1.98
C ILE A 85 4.73 -4.48 -2.04
N GLU A 86 4.12 -4.50 -3.23
CA GLU A 86 2.67 -4.31 -3.37
C GLU A 86 1.97 -5.66 -3.14
N SER A 87 1.21 -5.79 -2.07
CA SER A 87 0.46 -7.02 -1.77
C SER A 87 -0.50 -7.42 -2.89
N ALA A 88 -1.05 -6.44 -3.63
CA ALA A 88 -1.91 -6.68 -4.78
C ALA A 88 -1.21 -7.45 -5.92
N LYS A 89 0.12 -7.43 -6.04
CA LYS A 89 0.83 -8.21 -7.07
C LYS A 89 0.76 -9.73 -6.79
N ALA A 90 0.51 -10.12 -5.53
CA ALA A 90 0.30 -11.51 -5.16
C ALA A 90 -1.17 -11.86 -4.89
N CYS A 91 -1.96 -10.92 -4.34
CA CYS A 91 -3.35 -11.20 -3.97
C CYS A 91 -4.29 -10.07 -4.42
N ALA A 92 -4.28 -9.78 -5.74
CA ALA A 92 -5.06 -8.72 -6.36
C ALA A 92 -6.55 -8.82 -6.04
N PHE A 93 -7.18 -7.66 -5.85
CA PHE A 93 -8.62 -7.53 -5.71
C PHE A 93 -9.34 -8.03 -6.98
N ASP A 94 -10.35 -8.89 -6.80
CA ASP A 94 -11.22 -9.38 -7.86
C ASP A 94 -12.67 -8.96 -7.59
N PRO A 95 -13.21 -7.97 -8.32
CA PRO A 95 -14.58 -7.52 -8.15
C PRO A 95 -15.63 -8.58 -8.56
N GLY A 96 -15.21 -9.62 -9.29
CA GLY A 96 -16.05 -10.74 -9.73
C GLY A 96 -16.05 -11.94 -8.76
N ALA A 97 -15.29 -11.88 -7.67
CA ALA A 97 -15.15 -12.99 -6.74
C ALA A 97 -16.49 -13.41 -6.12
N SER A 98 -16.76 -14.72 -6.07
CA SER A 98 -17.89 -15.24 -5.31
C SER A 98 -17.66 -15.10 -3.81
N ALA A 99 -18.73 -15.08 -3.01
CA ALA A 99 -18.61 -15.03 -1.54
C ALA A 99 -17.78 -16.19 -0.97
N LYS A 100 -17.80 -17.35 -1.62
CA LYS A 100 -16.98 -18.50 -1.23
C LYS A 100 -15.49 -18.24 -1.51
N ASP A 101 -15.17 -17.68 -2.67
CA ASP A 101 -13.79 -17.39 -3.06
C ASP A 101 -13.22 -16.26 -2.19
N ALA A 102 -13.99 -15.20 -1.95
CA ALA A 102 -13.63 -14.11 -1.05
C ALA A 102 -13.29 -14.58 0.38
N MET A 103 -14.05 -15.55 0.92
CA MET A 103 -13.78 -16.14 2.23
C MET A 103 -12.58 -17.09 2.26
N ARG A 104 -12.10 -17.55 1.10
CA ARG A 104 -10.95 -18.46 0.97
C ARG A 104 -9.68 -17.76 0.50
N ALA A 105 -9.79 -16.51 0.07
CA ALA A 105 -8.65 -15.72 -0.39
C ALA A 105 -7.59 -15.60 0.71
N SER A 106 -6.35 -15.93 0.39
CA SER A 106 -5.22 -16.02 1.30
C SER A 106 -4.11 -15.06 0.94
N SER A 107 -3.48 -14.50 1.93
CA SER A 107 -2.31 -13.62 1.81
C SER A 107 -0.97 -14.38 1.69
N ALA A 108 -0.98 -15.70 1.43
CA ALA A 108 0.24 -16.52 1.38
C ALA A 108 1.30 -15.97 0.41
N GLY A 109 0.90 -15.56 -0.80
CA GLY A 109 1.83 -15.00 -1.78
C GLY A 109 2.57 -13.75 -1.29
N VAL A 110 1.95 -12.96 -0.42
CA VAL A 110 2.62 -11.80 0.23
C VAL A 110 3.73 -12.28 1.17
N GLY A 111 3.47 -13.31 1.96
CA GLY A 111 4.50 -13.93 2.83
C GLY A 111 5.67 -14.50 2.03
N MET A 112 5.37 -15.13 0.87
CA MET A 112 6.42 -15.60 -0.04
C MET A 112 7.27 -14.45 -0.58
N LEU A 113 6.69 -13.31 -0.96
CA LEU A 113 7.44 -12.12 -1.39
C LEU A 113 8.34 -11.58 -0.27
N ILE A 114 7.84 -11.49 0.96
CA ILE A 114 8.63 -11.06 2.13
C ILE A 114 9.82 -12.00 2.34
N ARG A 115 9.60 -13.32 2.25
CA ARG A 115 10.68 -14.32 2.37
C ARG A 115 11.73 -14.13 1.27
N HIS A 116 11.31 -13.94 0.01
CA HIS A 116 12.22 -13.67 -1.10
C HIS A 116 13.02 -12.38 -0.91
N ALA A 117 12.41 -11.32 -0.36
CA ALA A 117 13.11 -10.10 -0.03
C ALA A 117 14.20 -10.36 1.03
N MET A 118 13.87 -11.09 2.11
CA MET A 118 14.85 -11.49 3.13
C MET A 118 15.95 -12.40 2.57
N ASP A 119 15.61 -13.32 1.65
CA ASP A 119 16.59 -14.19 0.95
C ASP A 119 17.55 -13.38 0.08
N ALA A 120 17.10 -12.23 -0.45
CA ALA A 120 17.94 -11.29 -1.19
C ALA A 120 18.80 -10.40 -0.29
N GLY A 121 18.67 -10.51 1.03
CA GLY A 121 19.48 -9.77 2.00
C GLY A 121 19.06 -8.33 2.24
N VAL A 122 17.76 -8.00 2.02
CA VAL A 122 17.27 -6.66 2.35
C VAL A 122 17.19 -6.44 3.86
N GLU A 123 17.42 -5.21 4.28
CA GLU A 123 17.34 -4.78 5.67
C GLU A 123 16.01 -4.07 5.97
N GLU A 124 15.34 -3.58 4.93
CA GLU A 124 14.08 -2.84 5.04
C GLU A 124 13.07 -3.30 3.99
N ILE A 125 11.82 -3.50 4.41
CA ILE A 125 10.69 -3.84 3.55
C ILE A 125 9.58 -2.81 3.74
N LEU A 126 9.18 -2.15 2.65
CA LEU A 126 7.96 -1.35 2.60
C LEU A 126 6.84 -2.24 2.07
N LEU A 127 5.83 -2.48 2.89
CA LEU A 127 4.69 -3.34 2.57
C LEU A 127 3.45 -2.50 2.31
N ALA A 128 3.10 -2.36 1.03
CA ALA A 128 1.88 -1.70 0.59
C ALA A 128 0.71 -2.69 0.56
N VAL A 129 -0.36 -2.40 1.30
CA VAL A 129 -1.45 -3.35 1.56
C VAL A 129 -2.78 -3.00 0.88
N GLY A 130 -2.77 -2.03 -0.04
CA GLY A 130 -3.92 -1.66 -0.86
C GLY A 130 -4.28 -2.72 -1.92
N GLY A 131 -5.51 -2.66 -2.45
CA GLY A 131 -5.93 -3.42 -3.63
C GLY A 131 -5.99 -4.94 -3.48
N THR A 132 -6.18 -5.49 -2.28
CA THR A 132 -6.14 -6.94 -2.01
C THR A 132 -7.50 -7.62 -1.99
N ALA A 133 -7.56 -8.88 -2.46
CA ALA A 133 -8.73 -9.76 -2.36
C ALA A 133 -8.92 -10.37 -0.96
N THR A 134 -7.90 -10.36 -0.11
CA THR A 134 -7.85 -11.16 1.12
C THR A 134 -8.60 -10.53 2.29
N SER A 135 -9.22 -11.38 3.11
CA SER A 135 -9.80 -11.06 4.42
C SER A 135 -9.47 -12.21 5.38
N ASP A 136 -8.16 -12.52 5.49
CA ASP A 136 -7.66 -13.64 6.27
C ASP A 136 -6.90 -13.24 7.54
N GLY A 137 -6.95 -11.93 7.91
CA GLY A 137 -6.23 -11.43 9.07
C GLY A 137 -4.69 -11.48 8.90
N GLY A 138 -4.18 -11.65 7.67
CA GLY A 138 -2.76 -11.82 7.37
C GLY A 138 -2.20 -13.21 7.73
N VAL A 139 -3.07 -14.17 8.06
CA VAL A 139 -2.64 -15.53 8.48
C VAL A 139 -1.88 -16.25 7.37
N GLY A 140 -2.31 -16.11 6.11
CA GLY A 140 -1.58 -16.69 4.98
C GLY A 140 -0.14 -16.18 4.90
N MET A 141 0.05 -14.87 5.03
CA MET A 141 1.38 -14.23 5.06
C MET A 141 2.24 -14.78 6.20
N LEU A 142 1.69 -14.83 7.41
CA LEU A 142 2.44 -15.31 8.58
C LEU A 142 2.81 -16.80 8.50
N ARG A 143 1.98 -17.64 7.88
CA ARG A 143 2.30 -19.05 7.63
C ARG A 143 3.53 -19.24 6.75
N GLU A 144 3.59 -18.49 5.67
CA GLU A 144 4.74 -18.53 4.77
C GLU A 144 6.04 -18.05 5.45
N LEU A 145 5.89 -17.27 6.52
CA LEU A 145 7.00 -16.81 7.37
C LEU A 145 7.28 -17.73 8.55
N GLY A 146 6.59 -18.89 8.64
CA GLY A 146 6.87 -19.94 9.60
C GLY A 146 5.91 -20.01 10.81
N ALA A 147 4.92 -19.13 10.94
CA ALA A 147 3.92 -19.22 12.00
C ALA A 147 2.95 -20.40 11.75
N GLN A 148 2.45 -21.04 12.82
CA GLN A 148 1.48 -22.12 12.76
C GLN A 148 0.14 -21.68 13.35
N PHE A 149 -0.95 -21.98 12.64
CA PHE A 149 -2.32 -21.67 13.03
C PHE A 149 -3.13 -22.96 13.10
N LEU A 150 -3.42 -23.45 14.30
CA LEU A 150 -3.86 -24.80 14.57
C LEU A 150 -5.30 -24.83 15.11
N ASP A 151 -6.02 -25.87 14.68
CA ASP A 151 -7.31 -26.21 15.26
C ASP A 151 -7.16 -26.95 16.62
N ALA A 152 -8.28 -27.25 17.28
CA ALA A 152 -8.30 -27.95 18.56
C ALA A 152 -7.68 -29.37 18.53
N LYS A 153 -7.44 -29.92 17.34
CA LYS A 153 -6.77 -31.22 17.15
C LYS A 153 -5.27 -31.07 16.89
N GLY A 154 -4.78 -29.85 16.77
CA GLY A 154 -3.39 -29.55 16.43
C GLY A 154 -3.08 -29.68 14.92
N THR A 155 -4.11 -29.63 14.06
CA THR A 155 -3.98 -29.63 12.61
C THR A 155 -4.06 -28.19 12.10
N ASP A 156 -3.30 -27.88 11.04
CA ASP A 156 -3.38 -26.57 10.39
C ASP A 156 -4.80 -26.25 9.91
N ILE A 157 -5.29 -25.05 10.24
CA ILE A 157 -6.59 -24.56 9.76
C ILE A 157 -6.57 -24.34 8.24
N GLY A 158 -7.74 -24.31 7.61
CA GLY A 158 -7.87 -24.01 6.18
C GLY A 158 -7.41 -22.60 5.79
N PRO A 159 -7.28 -22.29 4.48
CA PRO A 159 -6.89 -20.99 4.01
C PRO A 159 -8.01 -19.95 4.12
N GLY A 160 -7.62 -18.67 4.12
CA GLY A 160 -8.52 -17.53 4.08
C GLY A 160 -9.25 -17.29 5.41
N GLY A 161 -10.14 -16.31 5.41
CA GLY A 161 -10.96 -15.97 6.57
C GLY A 161 -11.87 -17.11 7.02
N ALA A 162 -12.31 -17.97 6.09
CA ALA A 162 -13.11 -19.15 6.43
C ALA A 162 -12.36 -20.13 7.33
N GLY A 163 -11.06 -20.26 7.17
CA GLY A 163 -10.24 -21.14 8.01
C GLY A 163 -10.12 -20.66 9.46
N LEU A 164 -10.17 -19.36 9.67
CA LEU A 164 -10.07 -18.76 11.02
C LEU A 164 -11.18 -19.19 11.98
N ARG A 165 -12.30 -19.65 11.47
CA ARG A 165 -13.38 -20.20 12.28
C ARG A 165 -12.92 -21.37 13.15
N ASP A 166 -11.98 -22.18 12.64
CA ASP A 166 -11.51 -23.40 13.28
C ASP A 166 -10.25 -23.14 14.13
N LEU A 167 -9.75 -21.91 14.20
CA LEU A 167 -8.56 -21.53 14.94
C LEU A 167 -8.72 -21.75 16.45
N ASP A 168 -7.80 -22.48 17.06
CA ASP A 168 -7.71 -22.71 18.50
C ASP A 168 -6.40 -22.15 19.09
N ARG A 169 -5.29 -22.33 18.38
CA ARG A 169 -3.96 -21.95 18.86
C ARG A 169 -3.09 -21.36 17.75
N VAL A 170 -2.26 -20.40 18.14
CA VAL A 170 -1.18 -19.83 17.28
C VAL A 170 0.16 -20.19 17.90
N ASP A 171 1.09 -20.67 17.07
CA ASP A 171 2.48 -20.90 17.46
C ASP A 171 3.40 -20.06 16.58
N LEU A 172 4.11 -19.12 17.20
CA LEU A 172 5.07 -18.21 16.56
C LEU A 172 6.54 -18.65 16.80
N SER A 173 6.78 -19.79 17.46
CA SER A 173 8.13 -20.22 17.83
C SER A 173 9.00 -20.58 16.63
N THR A 174 8.39 -20.90 15.50
CA THR A 174 9.05 -21.26 14.22
C THR A 174 9.06 -20.12 13.20
N LEU A 175 8.68 -18.91 13.62
CA LEU A 175 8.73 -17.73 12.76
C LEU A 175 10.18 -17.48 12.30
N ASP A 176 10.36 -17.08 11.04
CA ASP A 176 11.68 -16.80 10.47
C ASP A 176 12.43 -15.77 11.33
N PRO A 177 13.59 -16.13 11.92
CA PRO A 177 14.30 -15.25 12.85
C PRO A 177 14.78 -13.94 12.23
N ARG A 178 14.89 -13.87 10.90
CA ARG A 178 15.29 -12.66 10.18
C ARG A 178 14.28 -11.53 10.32
N ILE A 179 13.01 -11.86 10.61
CA ILE A 179 11.96 -10.85 10.87
C ILE A 179 12.35 -9.92 12.02
N ALA A 180 13.00 -10.44 13.04
CA ALA A 180 13.44 -9.63 14.18
C ALA A 180 14.50 -8.57 13.84
N THR A 181 15.16 -8.71 12.69
CA THR A 181 16.23 -7.79 12.23
C THR A 181 15.88 -7.05 10.95
N THR A 182 14.79 -7.41 10.30
CA THR A 182 14.29 -6.72 9.10
C THR A 182 13.32 -5.61 9.53
N ARG A 183 13.59 -4.37 9.16
CA ARG A 183 12.67 -3.26 9.39
C ARG A 183 11.48 -3.38 8.43
N ILE A 184 10.27 -3.41 8.96
CA ILE A 184 9.06 -3.46 8.14
C ILE A 184 8.25 -2.17 8.34
N ARG A 185 8.00 -1.46 7.24
CA ARG A 185 7.15 -0.27 7.18
C ARG A 185 5.85 -0.65 6.47
N LEU A 186 4.74 -0.52 7.16
CA LEU A 186 3.41 -0.78 6.62
C LEU A 186 2.89 0.51 5.98
N LEU A 187 2.72 0.50 4.66
CA LEU A 187 2.14 1.61 3.91
C LEU A 187 0.62 1.45 3.89
N ALA A 188 -0.06 2.25 4.68
CA ALA A 188 -1.51 2.22 4.80
C ALA A 188 -2.07 3.66 4.87
N ASP A 189 -2.83 4.06 3.84
CA ASP A 189 -3.49 5.36 3.79
C ASP A 189 -4.92 5.34 4.37
N VAL A 190 -5.27 4.24 5.05
CA VAL A 190 -6.53 4.08 5.79
C VAL A 190 -6.26 3.97 7.27
N GLU A 191 -7.10 4.62 8.08
CA GLU A 191 -6.99 4.61 9.53
C GLU A 191 -7.82 3.52 10.21
N ASN A 192 -8.52 2.70 9.43
CA ASN A 192 -9.43 1.67 9.94
C ASN A 192 -8.71 0.71 10.88
N PRO A 193 -9.26 0.45 12.09
CA PRO A 193 -8.75 -0.56 13.01
C PRO A 193 -9.03 -1.97 12.47
N PHE A 194 -8.48 -2.98 13.11
CA PHE A 194 -8.73 -4.36 12.72
C PHE A 194 -10.16 -4.81 13.03
N LEU A 195 -10.73 -4.37 14.19
CA LEU A 195 -12.01 -4.80 14.71
C LEU A 195 -13.05 -3.68 14.75
N GLY A 196 -14.31 -4.07 14.90
CA GLY A 196 -15.44 -3.18 15.15
C GLY A 196 -16.14 -2.66 13.90
N PRO A 197 -17.09 -1.71 14.07
CA PRO A 197 -17.98 -1.28 12.98
C PRO A 197 -17.25 -0.54 11.85
N THR A 198 -16.05 0.00 12.12
CA THR A 198 -15.15 0.62 11.14
C THR A 198 -13.94 -0.27 10.83
N GLY A 199 -13.96 -1.53 11.27
CA GLY A 199 -12.85 -2.47 11.16
C GLY A 199 -12.74 -3.18 9.80
N ALA A 200 -11.73 -4.02 9.70
CA ALA A 200 -11.37 -4.74 8.48
C ALA A 200 -12.53 -5.55 7.88
N ALA A 201 -13.24 -6.31 8.71
CA ALA A 201 -14.36 -7.14 8.25
C ALA A 201 -15.54 -6.30 7.81
N ALA A 202 -15.93 -5.30 8.61
CA ALA A 202 -17.12 -4.49 8.36
C ALA A 202 -16.99 -3.60 7.11
N VAL A 203 -15.84 -2.98 6.92
CA VAL A 203 -15.62 -1.97 5.85
C VAL A 203 -15.13 -2.62 4.57
N PHE A 204 -14.16 -3.51 4.63
CA PHE A 204 -13.48 -3.96 3.42
C PHE A 204 -13.94 -5.32 2.88
N ALA A 205 -14.50 -6.21 3.72
CA ALA A 205 -14.90 -7.52 3.24
C ALA A 205 -16.12 -7.51 2.27
N PRO A 206 -17.13 -6.63 2.43
CA PRO A 206 -18.27 -6.59 1.51
C PRO A 206 -17.88 -6.32 0.05
N GLN A 207 -17.00 -5.35 -0.20
CA GLN A 207 -16.54 -5.03 -1.57
C GLN A 207 -15.76 -6.18 -2.23
N LYS A 208 -15.18 -7.08 -1.42
CA LYS A 208 -14.46 -8.29 -1.87
C LYS A 208 -15.41 -9.47 -2.13
N GLY A 209 -16.72 -9.29 -1.99
CA GLY A 209 -17.73 -10.30 -2.25
C GLY A 209 -18.24 -11.03 -1.00
N VAL A 210 -17.75 -10.71 0.21
CA VAL A 210 -18.23 -11.35 1.44
C VAL A 210 -19.64 -10.88 1.77
N ASN A 211 -20.56 -11.82 1.94
CA ASN A 211 -21.94 -11.50 2.30
C ASN A 211 -22.09 -11.10 3.78
N PRO A 212 -23.25 -10.53 4.21
CA PRO A 212 -23.41 -10.07 5.59
C PRO A 212 -23.24 -11.13 6.68
N ALA A 213 -23.51 -12.41 6.39
CA ALA A 213 -23.27 -13.51 7.34
C ALA A 213 -21.77 -13.78 7.48
N GLY A 214 -21.03 -13.78 6.37
CA GLY A 214 -19.56 -13.91 6.34
C GLY A 214 -18.86 -12.76 7.06
N VAL A 215 -19.35 -11.52 6.92
CA VAL A 215 -18.81 -10.36 7.65
C VAL A 215 -18.88 -10.57 9.16
N LYS A 216 -20.03 -11.05 9.66
CA LYS A 216 -20.20 -11.36 11.10
C LYS A 216 -19.29 -12.52 11.56
N GLU A 217 -19.10 -13.52 10.70
CA GLU A 217 -18.19 -14.63 10.96
C GLU A 217 -16.74 -14.15 11.01
N LEU A 218 -16.31 -13.34 10.03
CA LEU A 218 -14.97 -12.73 10.01
C LEU A 218 -14.71 -11.89 11.25
N GLU A 219 -15.64 -11.00 11.62
CA GLU A 219 -15.48 -10.14 12.80
C GLU A 219 -15.24 -10.97 14.07
N LYS A 220 -16.03 -12.05 14.27
CA LYS A 220 -15.83 -12.96 15.40
C LYS A 220 -14.47 -13.66 15.34
N SER A 221 -14.05 -14.12 14.16
CA SER A 221 -12.79 -14.83 13.96
C SER A 221 -11.60 -13.89 14.13
N PHE A 222 -11.71 -12.66 13.65
CA PHE A 222 -10.68 -11.63 13.83
C PHE A 222 -10.52 -11.24 15.30
N ALA A 223 -11.63 -11.10 16.04
CA ALA A 223 -11.57 -10.84 17.47
C ALA A 223 -10.85 -11.98 18.21
N HIS A 224 -11.13 -13.23 17.85
CA HIS A 224 -10.43 -14.39 18.41
C HIS A 224 -8.95 -14.39 18.05
N LEU A 225 -8.60 -14.19 16.77
CA LEU A 225 -7.22 -14.09 16.32
C LEU A 225 -6.45 -13.00 17.08
N ALA A 226 -7.06 -11.82 17.27
CA ALA A 226 -6.45 -10.72 18.01
C ALA A 226 -6.11 -11.12 19.46
N THR A 227 -6.98 -11.89 20.13
CA THR A 227 -6.68 -12.37 21.50
C THR A 227 -5.48 -13.31 21.58
N LEU A 228 -5.22 -14.07 20.52
CA LEU A 228 -4.13 -15.05 20.47
C LEU A 228 -2.77 -14.45 20.04
N VAL A 229 -2.81 -13.38 19.24
CA VAL A 229 -1.60 -12.83 18.58
C VAL A 229 -1.13 -11.54 19.22
N GLY A 230 -2.01 -10.59 19.47
CA GLY A 230 -1.63 -9.29 20.00
C GLY A 230 -2.82 -8.30 20.03
N PRO A 231 -3.65 -8.33 21.09
CA PRO A 231 -4.87 -7.53 21.13
C PRO A 231 -4.62 -6.01 21.06
N ALA A 232 -3.49 -5.53 21.57
CA ALA A 232 -3.15 -4.13 21.54
C ALA A 232 -2.92 -3.58 20.10
N SER A 233 -2.57 -4.44 19.16
CA SER A 233 -2.36 -4.03 17.76
C SER A 233 -3.65 -3.89 16.97
N ALA A 234 -4.76 -4.40 17.47
CA ALA A 234 -6.06 -4.37 16.79
C ALA A 234 -6.66 -2.95 16.69
N ASP A 235 -6.33 -2.08 17.63
CA ASP A 235 -6.83 -0.69 17.67
C ASP A 235 -5.91 0.32 17.00
N ILE A 236 -4.74 -0.12 16.53
CA ILE A 236 -3.79 0.76 15.83
C ILE A 236 -4.39 1.18 14.47
N ALA A 237 -4.28 2.46 14.14
CA ALA A 237 -4.69 2.98 12.84
C ALA A 237 -3.96 2.23 11.71
N GLY A 238 -4.72 1.80 10.68
CA GLY A 238 -4.20 0.99 9.58
C GLY A 238 -4.13 -0.52 9.83
N SER A 239 -4.40 -1.00 11.06
CA SER A 239 -4.41 -2.45 11.34
C SER A 239 -5.47 -3.21 10.54
N GLY A 240 -6.55 -2.55 10.14
CA GLY A 240 -7.59 -3.13 9.28
C GLY A 240 -7.22 -3.21 7.80
N ALA A 241 -6.16 -2.53 7.37
CA ALA A 241 -5.77 -2.46 5.97
C ALA A 241 -5.47 -3.86 5.39
N GLY A 242 -5.75 -4.03 4.10
CA GLY A 242 -5.47 -5.29 3.39
C GLY A 242 -6.22 -6.51 3.93
N GLY A 243 -7.40 -6.31 4.62
CA GLY A 243 -8.16 -7.39 5.21
C GLY A 243 -7.48 -8.03 6.42
N GLY A 244 -6.71 -7.24 7.15
CA GLY A 244 -5.96 -7.62 8.34
C GLY A 244 -4.48 -7.94 8.09
N LEU A 245 -3.97 -7.74 6.87
CA LEU A 245 -2.52 -7.74 6.63
C LEU A 245 -1.82 -6.72 7.52
N GLY A 246 -2.43 -5.51 7.69
CA GLY A 246 -1.94 -4.48 8.60
C GLY A 246 -1.84 -4.98 10.04
N PHE A 247 -2.88 -5.65 10.56
CA PHE A 247 -2.86 -6.23 11.89
C PHE A 247 -1.71 -7.24 12.06
N ALA A 248 -1.57 -8.19 11.13
CA ALA A 248 -0.51 -9.19 11.19
C ALA A 248 0.89 -8.56 11.14
N ALA A 249 1.09 -7.57 10.29
CA ALA A 249 2.35 -6.85 10.18
C ALA A 249 2.71 -6.13 11.50
N LEU A 250 1.74 -5.44 12.10
CA LEU A 250 1.94 -4.72 13.36
C LEU A 250 2.14 -5.66 14.55
N ALA A 251 1.30 -6.70 14.68
CA ALA A 251 1.28 -7.56 15.86
C ALA A 251 2.41 -8.59 15.89
N VAL A 252 2.87 -9.07 14.73
CA VAL A 252 3.82 -10.18 14.63
C VAL A 252 5.15 -9.77 14.00
N LEU A 253 5.10 -8.97 12.92
CA LEU A 253 6.33 -8.60 12.22
C LEU A 253 6.99 -7.34 12.79
N GLY A 254 6.39 -6.71 13.82
CA GLY A 254 6.94 -5.49 14.43
C GLY A 254 6.94 -4.28 13.50
N ALA A 255 6.04 -4.26 12.52
CA ALA A 255 5.95 -3.16 11.56
C ALA A 255 5.55 -1.84 12.22
N THR A 256 5.93 -0.73 11.58
CA THR A 256 5.45 0.61 11.90
C THR A 256 4.56 1.11 10.76
N THR A 257 3.42 1.75 11.08
CA THR A 257 2.55 2.35 10.06
C THR A 257 3.09 3.68 9.58
N GLU A 258 2.88 3.94 8.29
CA GLU A 258 3.27 5.19 7.65
C GLU A 258 2.36 5.48 6.45
N SER A 259 2.23 6.77 6.07
CA SER A 259 1.59 7.15 4.81
C SER A 259 2.42 6.66 3.63
N GLY A 260 1.76 5.97 2.68
CA GLY A 260 2.42 5.50 1.46
C GLY A 260 2.99 6.64 0.65
N ALA A 261 2.27 7.75 0.50
CA ALA A 261 2.74 8.94 -0.19
C ALA A 261 4.06 9.46 0.41
N THR A 262 4.13 9.60 1.74
CA THR A 262 5.34 10.09 2.43
C THR A 262 6.51 9.14 2.21
N ALA A 263 6.31 7.84 2.39
CA ALA A 263 7.35 6.83 2.24
C ALA A 263 7.91 6.78 0.81
N ILE A 264 7.04 6.84 -0.20
CA ILE A 264 7.47 6.84 -1.61
C ILE A 264 8.22 8.12 -1.96
N MET A 265 7.75 9.29 -1.51
CA MET A 265 8.47 10.56 -1.73
C MET A 265 9.87 10.55 -1.11
N GLU A 266 10.01 9.94 0.08
CA GLU A 266 11.32 9.73 0.72
C GLU A 266 12.23 8.84 -0.14
N LEU A 267 11.73 7.69 -0.58
CA LEU A 267 12.48 6.72 -1.39
C LEU A 267 12.97 7.29 -2.72
N VAL A 268 12.14 8.10 -3.39
CA VAL A 268 12.50 8.71 -4.67
C VAL A 268 13.29 10.02 -4.50
N GLY A 269 13.51 10.47 -3.26
CA GLY A 269 14.30 11.65 -2.95
C GLY A 269 13.64 12.97 -3.38
N LEU A 270 12.31 13.04 -3.43
CA LEU A 270 11.57 14.22 -3.87
C LEU A 270 11.98 15.50 -3.13
N GLU A 271 12.16 15.42 -1.80
CA GLU A 271 12.54 16.57 -1.00
C GLU A 271 13.87 17.18 -1.43
N LYS A 272 14.85 16.36 -1.83
CA LYS A 272 16.14 16.82 -2.35
C LYS A 272 15.96 17.58 -3.66
N GLU A 273 15.08 17.08 -4.53
CA GLU A 273 14.82 17.74 -5.83
C GLU A 273 14.10 19.07 -5.63
N LEU A 274 13.14 19.14 -4.70
CA LEU A 274 12.42 20.37 -4.36
C LEU A 274 13.32 21.43 -3.73
N ALA A 275 14.31 21.05 -2.91
CA ALA A 275 15.22 22.01 -2.28
C ALA A 275 15.98 22.92 -3.26
N SER A 276 16.05 22.55 -4.53
CA SER A 276 16.70 23.33 -5.60
C SER A 276 15.77 23.64 -6.77
N ALA A 277 14.48 23.39 -6.63
CA ALA A 277 13.49 23.65 -7.68
C ALA A 277 13.04 25.11 -7.68
N ASP A 278 12.80 25.66 -8.87
CA ASP A 278 12.15 26.97 -9.04
C ASP A 278 10.62 26.85 -9.01
N VAL A 279 10.08 25.69 -9.42
CA VAL A 279 8.66 25.39 -9.40
C VAL A 279 8.45 23.87 -9.34
N VAL A 280 7.36 23.44 -8.71
CA VAL A 280 6.87 22.05 -8.77
C VAL A 280 5.51 21.99 -9.47
N ILE A 281 5.36 21.01 -10.34
CA ILE A 281 4.10 20.68 -10.99
C ILE A 281 3.68 19.30 -10.47
N THR A 282 2.54 19.25 -9.80
CA THR A 282 1.92 18.00 -9.34
C THR A 282 0.51 17.87 -9.91
N GLY A 283 -0.17 16.78 -9.66
CA GLY A 283 -1.54 16.63 -10.13
C GLY A 283 -2.10 15.24 -9.91
N GLU A 284 -3.40 15.13 -10.14
CA GLU A 284 -4.18 13.90 -10.02
C GLU A 284 -5.46 13.97 -10.86
N GLY A 285 -6.19 12.86 -10.99
CA GLY A 285 -7.42 12.82 -11.79
C GLY A 285 -8.54 13.71 -11.25
N SER A 286 -8.72 13.79 -9.92
CA SER A 286 -9.76 14.60 -9.26
C SER A 286 -9.17 15.28 -8.03
N PHE A 287 -9.05 16.59 -8.10
CA PHE A 287 -8.53 17.43 -7.04
C PHE A 287 -9.68 18.05 -6.22
N ASP A 288 -9.83 17.60 -4.98
CA ASP A 288 -10.90 17.96 -4.07
C ASP A 288 -10.37 18.28 -2.66
N ASP A 289 -11.27 18.63 -1.71
CA ASP A 289 -10.87 18.95 -0.33
C ASP A 289 -10.11 17.78 0.33
N GLN A 290 -10.38 16.53 -0.03
CA GLN A 290 -9.67 15.37 0.50
C GLN A 290 -8.22 15.32 -0.03
N SER A 291 -7.98 15.84 -1.23
CA SER A 291 -6.64 15.91 -1.82
C SER A 291 -5.67 16.76 -0.98
N LEU A 292 -6.20 17.72 -0.21
CA LEU A 292 -5.43 18.57 0.70
C LEU A 292 -5.16 17.92 2.06
N HIS A 293 -5.84 16.82 2.39
CA HIS A 293 -5.77 16.17 3.70
C HIS A 293 -5.04 14.82 3.63
N GLY A 294 -3.70 14.86 3.47
CA GLY A 294 -2.84 13.68 3.59
C GLY A 294 -2.78 12.76 2.36
N LYS A 295 -3.52 13.06 1.27
CA LYS A 295 -3.31 12.39 -0.02
C LYS A 295 -2.01 12.88 -0.68
N LEU A 296 -1.58 12.16 -1.73
CA LEU A 296 -0.30 12.38 -2.39
C LEU A 296 -0.11 13.83 -2.84
N THR A 297 -1.05 14.40 -3.61
CA THR A 297 -0.98 15.78 -4.11
C THR A 297 -0.83 16.79 -2.97
N GLY A 298 -1.64 16.68 -1.92
CA GLY A 298 -1.55 17.55 -0.74
C GLY A 298 -0.21 17.41 0.00
N THR A 299 0.34 16.21 0.06
CA THR A 299 1.65 15.98 0.69
C THR A 299 2.78 16.62 -0.13
N VAL A 300 2.72 16.56 -1.48
CA VAL A 300 3.66 17.29 -2.35
C VAL A 300 3.56 18.80 -2.12
N LEU A 301 2.35 19.35 -2.05
CA LEU A 301 2.12 20.77 -1.80
C LEU A 301 2.66 21.23 -0.42
N ALA A 302 2.45 20.41 0.60
CA ALA A 302 2.99 20.70 1.94
C ALA A 302 4.53 20.69 1.93
N LEU A 303 5.14 19.74 1.23
CA LEU A 303 6.60 19.66 1.09
C LEU A 303 7.16 20.84 0.27
N ALA A 304 6.49 21.22 -0.81
CA ALA A 304 6.84 22.40 -1.61
C ALA A 304 6.76 23.69 -0.79
N THR A 305 5.70 23.84 0.01
CA THR A 305 5.53 25.00 0.93
C THR A 305 6.66 25.06 1.96
N LYS A 306 7.06 23.92 2.53
CA LYS A 306 8.21 23.82 3.46
C LYS A 306 9.49 24.40 2.85
N HIS A 307 9.70 24.17 1.55
CA HIS A 307 10.87 24.64 0.80
C HIS A 307 10.65 25.99 0.09
N SER A 308 9.48 26.63 0.27
CA SER A 308 9.10 27.89 -0.41
C SER A 308 9.12 27.78 -1.93
N VAL A 309 8.79 26.61 -2.50
CA VAL A 309 8.72 26.34 -3.92
C VAL A 309 7.31 26.62 -4.43
N PRO A 310 7.13 27.53 -5.41
CA PRO A 310 5.84 27.74 -6.06
C PRO A 310 5.31 26.43 -6.66
N SER A 311 3.99 26.22 -6.56
CA SER A 311 3.36 24.97 -6.96
C SER A 311 2.28 25.20 -8.01
N VAL A 312 2.19 24.28 -8.96
CA VAL A 312 1.12 24.17 -9.95
C VAL A 312 0.46 22.80 -9.78
N VAL A 313 -0.87 22.76 -9.68
CA VAL A 313 -1.64 21.51 -9.71
C VAL A 313 -2.33 21.39 -11.06
N VAL A 314 -2.15 20.24 -11.71
CA VAL A 314 -2.88 19.85 -12.92
C VAL A 314 -3.84 18.74 -12.56
N CYS A 315 -5.13 18.91 -12.87
CA CYS A 315 -6.14 17.89 -12.55
C CYS A 315 -7.13 17.69 -13.70
N GLY A 316 -7.73 16.51 -13.74
CA GLY A 316 -8.80 16.24 -14.71
C GLY A 316 -10.13 16.91 -14.33
N VAL A 317 -10.41 16.96 -13.01
CA VAL A 317 -11.59 17.62 -12.43
C VAL A 317 -11.16 18.32 -11.16
N GLU A 318 -11.62 19.56 -11.01
CA GLU A 318 -11.45 20.34 -9.78
C GLU A 318 -12.82 20.48 -9.09
N SER A 319 -12.85 20.27 -7.76
CA SER A 319 -14.08 20.36 -6.95
C SER A 319 -13.80 20.80 -5.50
N LEU A 320 -12.88 21.77 -5.32
CA LEU A 320 -12.60 22.37 -4.02
C LEU A 320 -13.77 23.20 -3.50
N SER A 321 -14.11 23.03 -2.24
CA SER A 321 -15.14 23.83 -1.57
C SER A 321 -14.63 25.20 -1.12
N ASN A 322 -13.33 25.37 -0.90
CA ASN A 322 -12.71 26.60 -0.43
C ASN A 322 -11.33 26.85 -1.07
N TRP A 323 -11.24 27.88 -1.90
CA TRP A 323 -10.01 28.32 -2.57
C TRP A 323 -9.09 29.19 -1.70
N ASP A 324 -9.59 29.76 -0.60
CA ASP A 324 -8.78 30.63 0.27
C ASP A 324 -7.59 29.91 0.93
N VAL A 325 -7.62 28.59 0.95
CA VAL A 325 -6.54 27.75 1.49
C VAL A 325 -5.33 27.71 0.56
N LEU A 326 -5.48 28.14 -0.70
CA LEU A 326 -4.52 27.96 -1.79
C LEU A 326 -4.02 29.27 -2.40
N LYS A 327 -3.84 30.33 -1.58
CA LYS A 327 -3.53 31.71 -2.05
C LYS A 327 -2.30 31.81 -2.96
N ASP A 328 -1.39 30.85 -2.91
CA ASP A 328 -0.14 30.84 -3.69
C ASP A 328 -0.07 29.63 -4.67
N LEU A 329 -1.21 29.00 -4.96
CA LEU A 329 -1.28 27.82 -5.84
C LEU A 329 -1.95 28.18 -7.17
N SER A 330 -1.34 27.72 -8.27
CA SER A 330 -1.98 27.72 -9.58
C SER A 330 -2.59 26.36 -9.86
N VAL A 331 -3.89 26.32 -10.19
CA VAL A 331 -4.59 25.07 -10.58
C VAL A 331 -4.99 25.17 -12.04
N VAL A 332 -4.73 24.12 -12.79
CA VAL A 332 -5.10 23.95 -14.21
C VAL A 332 -5.94 22.68 -14.33
N SER A 333 -7.18 22.81 -14.82
CA SER A 333 -8.12 21.72 -15.03
C SER A 333 -8.54 21.61 -16.51
#